data_c4ed09bc8f01a386141fb6ca5388156e
#
_entry.id   c4ed09bc8f01a386141fb6ca5388156e
#
_cell.length_a   1.000
_cell.length_b   1.000
_cell.length_c   1.000
_cell.angle_alpha   90.00
_cell.angle_beta   90.00
_cell.angle_gamma   90.00
#
_symmetry.space_group_name_H-M   'P 1'
#
loop_
_entity.id
_entity.type
_entity.pdbx_description
1 polymer ?
#
loop_
_entity_poly.entity_id
_entity_poly.type
_entity_poly.pdbx_seq_one_letter_code
_entity_poly.pdbx_strand_id
1 'polypeptide(L)'
;RKKPVRKPLPKDLPRDVIIHDLADEDKSCDDCGHELHRMGEDKSEQLEFIPAQIKVIEHVRPKYSCRHCEQHATKVTIKQAPVPASPIPKSFATPSLLSQIITSKYQYGLPLYRQENLFKEYGIPLSRQTMSSWLLKCADLLKPLYDKLHQILLLQGVIPADETTLKVIESDKTKCYMWLYCTGTDSPGSNHTNIPNIVLYDFHESRASQCAINFLRGHSGYLQVDG
;
A
#
# COMPACT_ATOMS: atom_id res chain seq x y z
N ARG A 1 41.42 10.11 3.17
CA ARG A 1 39.94 9.85 3.20
C ARG A 1 39.46 9.76 1.75
N LYS A 2 38.90 8.62 1.33
CA LYS A 2 38.27 8.49 0.01
C LYS A 2 37.05 9.44 -0.04
N LYS A 3 36.98 10.27 -1.09
CA LYS A 3 35.81 11.15 -1.31
C LYS A 3 34.56 10.26 -1.46
N PRO A 4 33.40 10.59 -0.82
CA PRO A 4 32.19 9.83 -0.99
C PRO A 4 31.73 9.85 -2.46
N VAL A 5 31.59 8.68 -3.07
CA VAL A 5 31.09 8.56 -4.45
C VAL A 5 29.56 8.51 -4.39
N ARG A 6 28.92 9.42 -5.12
CA ARG A 6 27.45 9.44 -5.25
C ARG A 6 27.01 8.16 -5.95
N LYS A 7 26.07 7.43 -5.32
CA LYS A 7 25.44 6.26 -5.96
C LYS A 7 24.55 6.73 -7.12
N PRO A 8 24.55 6.01 -8.26
CA PRO A 8 23.66 6.35 -9.36
C PRO A 8 22.18 6.21 -8.95
N LEU A 9 21.32 7.01 -9.57
CA LEU A 9 19.87 6.90 -9.37
C LEU A 9 19.34 5.59 -9.98
N PRO A 10 18.21 5.02 -9.44
CA PRO A 10 17.61 3.80 -9.96
C PRO A 10 17.30 3.89 -11.46
N LYS A 11 17.65 2.87 -12.24
CA LYS A 11 17.51 2.87 -13.70
C LYS A 11 16.06 2.70 -14.17
N ASP A 12 15.22 2.13 -13.34
CA ASP A 12 13.80 1.83 -13.57
C ASP A 12 12.85 3.03 -13.35
N LEU A 13 13.37 4.14 -12.78
CA LEU A 13 12.58 5.37 -12.67
C LEU A 13 12.39 6.02 -14.05
N PRO A 14 11.20 6.59 -14.35
CA PRO A 14 10.99 7.43 -15.52
C PRO A 14 12.00 8.56 -15.58
N ARG A 15 12.40 8.96 -16.79
CA ARG A 15 13.34 10.08 -17.01
C ARG A 15 12.74 11.02 -18.04
N ASP A 16 12.57 12.27 -17.60
CA ASP A 16 12.29 13.39 -18.49
C ASP A 16 13.62 14.02 -18.90
N VAL A 17 13.89 14.02 -20.20
CA VAL A 17 15.15 14.56 -20.75
C VAL A 17 14.94 16.03 -21.11
N ILE A 18 15.64 16.91 -20.41
CA ILE A 18 15.67 18.35 -20.71
C ILE A 18 17.02 18.65 -21.38
N ILE A 19 16.98 19.12 -22.60
CA ILE A 19 18.17 19.49 -23.37
C ILE A 19 18.38 21.00 -23.19
N HIS A 20 19.54 21.36 -22.64
CA HIS A 20 20.01 22.74 -22.59
C HIS A 20 21.03 22.90 -23.72
N ASP A 21 20.60 23.42 -24.84
CA ASP A 21 21.48 23.67 -25.99
C ASP A 21 21.84 25.16 -26.06
N LEU A 22 22.91 25.48 -26.78
CA LEU A 22 23.25 26.85 -27.13
C LEU A 22 22.20 27.40 -28.11
N ALA A 23 21.97 28.69 -28.05
CA ALA A 23 21.21 29.37 -29.09
C ALA A 23 21.93 29.25 -30.43
N ASP A 24 21.17 29.25 -31.54
CA ASP A 24 21.82 29.07 -32.86
C ASP A 24 22.83 30.18 -33.20
N GLU A 25 22.62 31.35 -32.65
CA GLU A 25 23.57 32.52 -32.76
C GLU A 25 24.91 32.23 -32.08
N ASP A 26 24.93 31.41 -31.00
CA ASP A 26 26.13 31.10 -30.23
C ASP A 26 26.85 29.84 -30.73
N LYS A 27 26.36 29.22 -31.84
CA LYS A 27 26.98 28.01 -32.42
C LYS A 27 28.03 28.34 -33.46
N SER A 28 28.61 29.56 -33.44
CA SER A 28 29.73 29.99 -34.29
C SER A 28 31.01 30.15 -33.46
N CYS A 29 32.15 29.87 -34.09
CA CYS A 29 33.43 30.03 -33.43
C CYS A 29 33.80 31.54 -33.33
N ASP A 30 34.10 32.00 -32.12
CA ASP A 30 34.47 33.42 -31.88
C ASP A 30 35.78 33.85 -32.58
N ASP A 31 36.68 32.89 -32.85
CA ASP A 31 37.99 33.17 -33.45
C ASP A 31 37.96 33.18 -35.00
N CYS A 32 37.13 32.31 -35.63
CA CYS A 32 37.17 32.13 -37.09
C CYS A 32 35.81 32.20 -37.77
N GLY A 33 34.70 32.33 -37.00
CA GLY A 33 33.36 32.50 -37.52
C GLY A 33 32.71 31.25 -38.16
N HIS A 34 33.38 30.08 -38.14
CA HIS A 34 32.81 28.85 -38.66
C HIS A 34 31.85 28.20 -37.67
N GLU A 35 30.88 27.42 -38.20
CA GLU A 35 29.90 26.68 -37.41
C GLU A 35 30.59 25.65 -36.50
N LEU A 36 30.17 25.60 -35.21
CA LEU A 36 30.67 24.65 -34.24
C LEU A 36 29.96 23.29 -34.41
N HIS A 37 30.70 22.19 -34.36
CA HIS A 37 30.14 20.85 -34.36
C HIS A 37 30.04 20.30 -32.95
N ARG A 38 28.97 19.55 -32.68
CA ARG A 38 28.74 18.89 -31.39
C ARG A 38 29.80 17.79 -31.16
N MET A 39 30.64 17.93 -30.13
CA MET A 39 31.71 16.98 -29.81
C MET A 39 31.38 16.03 -28.65
N GLY A 40 30.32 16.30 -27.91
CA GLY A 40 29.93 15.47 -26.78
C GLY A 40 28.78 16.09 -25.99
N GLU A 41 28.49 15.47 -24.86
CA GLU A 41 27.44 15.94 -23.91
C GLU A 41 27.84 15.56 -22.49
N ASP A 42 27.61 16.44 -21.53
CA ASP A 42 27.62 16.15 -20.10
C ASP A 42 26.19 15.87 -19.61
N LYS A 43 26.04 14.82 -18.82
CA LYS A 43 24.75 14.46 -18.23
C LYS A 43 24.78 14.61 -16.71
N SER A 44 23.78 15.29 -16.19
CA SER A 44 23.52 15.34 -14.75
C SER A 44 22.09 14.89 -14.49
N GLU A 45 21.87 14.17 -13.40
CA GLU A 45 20.54 13.68 -13.02
C GLU A 45 20.10 14.37 -11.72
N GLN A 46 18.83 14.77 -11.68
CA GLN A 46 18.15 15.30 -10.50
C GLN A 46 16.93 14.42 -10.21
N LEU A 47 16.56 14.31 -8.94
CA LEU A 47 15.35 13.59 -8.54
C LEU A 47 14.24 14.60 -8.29
N GLU A 48 13.15 14.47 -9.04
CA GLU A 48 11.93 15.23 -8.84
C GLU A 48 10.89 14.39 -8.09
N PHE A 49 10.23 15.00 -7.11
CA PHE A 49 9.11 14.41 -6.40
C PHE A 49 7.82 15.10 -6.80
N ILE A 50 6.92 14.35 -7.44
CA ILE A 50 5.57 14.81 -7.79
C ILE A 50 4.64 14.43 -6.64
N PRO A 51 4.03 15.41 -5.94
CA PRO A 51 3.10 15.13 -4.85
C PRO A 51 1.90 14.29 -5.30
N ALA A 52 1.37 13.46 -4.37
CA ALA A 52 0.18 12.68 -4.63
C ALA A 52 -1.01 13.56 -5.00
N GLN A 53 -1.78 13.14 -6.01
CA GLN A 53 -2.99 13.82 -6.43
C GLN A 53 -4.23 13.07 -5.97
N ILE A 54 -5.23 13.80 -5.50
CA ILE A 54 -6.54 13.27 -5.17
C ILE A 54 -7.52 13.76 -6.22
N LYS A 55 -8.32 12.84 -6.79
CA LYS A 55 -9.35 13.15 -7.77
C LYS A 55 -10.68 12.48 -7.43
N VAL A 56 -11.77 13.09 -7.84
CA VAL A 56 -13.09 12.47 -7.77
C VAL A 56 -13.35 11.69 -9.06
N ILE A 57 -13.85 10.46 -8.91
CA ILE A 57 -14.34 9.67 -10.03
C ILE A 57 -15.87 9.77 -10.01
N GLU A 58 -16.44 10.39 -11.01
CA GLU A 58 -17.89 10.51 -11.18
C GLU A 58 -18.41 9.37 -12.04
N HIS A 59 -19.28 8.53 -11.49
CA HIS A 59 -19.91 7.43 -12.20
C HIS A 59 -21.29 7.86 -12.69
N VAL A 60 -21.42 8.20 -13.97
CA VAL A 60 -22.68 8.56 -14.61
C VAL A 60 -23.36 7.31 -15.16
N ARG A 61 -24.59 7.06 -14.75
CA ARG A 61 -25.40 5.92 -15.18
C ARG A 61 -26.72 6.38 -15.77
N PRO A 62 -26.82 6.58 -17.10
CA PRO A 62 -28.07 6.97 -17.75
C PRO A 62 -29.17 5.95 -17.52
N LYS A 63 -30.40 6.43 -17.41
CA LYS A 63 -31.62 5.61 -17.33
C LYS A 63 -32.35 5.72 -18.65
N TYR A 64 -32.86 4.60 -19.13
CA TYR A 64 -33.61 4.51 -20.36
C TYR A 64 -34.99 3.94 -20.09
N SER A 65 -36.04 4.58 -20.65
CA SER A 65 -37.41 4.11 -20.61
C SER A 65 -37.97 3.99 -22.02
N CYS A 66 -39.02 3.21 -22.18
CA CYS A 66 -39.72 3.08 -23.45
C CYS A 66 -40.88 4.06 -23.53
N ARG A 67 -40.82 5.05 -24.44
CA ARG A 67 -41.90 6.04 -24.63
C ARG A 67 -43.25 5.43 -25.02
N HIS A 68 -43.21 4.33 -25.79
CA HIS A 68 -44.45 3.63 -26.15
C HIS A 68 -45.12 3.00 -24.92
N CYS A 69 -44.34 2.34 -24.04
CA CYS A 69 -44.86 1.78 -22.80
C CYS A 69 -45.32 2.85 -21.80
N GLU A 70 -44.68 4.02 -21.79
CA GLU A 70 -45.11 5.15 -20.96
C GLU A 70 -46.52 5.63 -21.34
N GLN A 71 -46.91 5.54 -22.63
CA GLN A 71 -48.21 6.04 -23.14
C GLN A 71 -49.29 4.97 -23.14
N HIS A 72 -48.96 3.68 -23.30
CA HIS A 72 -49.91 2.61 -23.58
C HIS A 72 -49.90 1.42 -22.62
N ALA A 73 -48.92 1.38 -21.66
CA ALA A 73 -48.81 0.23 -20.75
C ALA A 73 -49.06 0.63 -19.29
N THR A 74 -49.57 -0.31 -18.51
CA THR A 74 -49.78 -0.14 -17.07
C THR A 74 -48.48 -0.19 -16.27
N LYS A 75 -47.36 -0.64 -16.89
CA LYS A 75 -46.05 -0.76 -16.27
C LYS A 75 -44.94 -0.26 -17.23
N VAL A 76 -44.18 0.69 -16.76
CA VAL A 76 -43.02 1.22 -17.49
C VAL A 76 -41.74 0.48 -17.05
N THR A 77 -41.01 -0.04 -18.04
CA THR A 77 -39.73 -0.68 -17.80
C THR A 77 -38.61 0.34 -17.92
N ILE A 78 -37.86 0.51 -16.81
CA ILE A 78 -36.66 1.36 -16.79
C ILE A 78 -35.43 0.44 -16.83
N LYS A 79 -34.52 0.71 -17.76
CA LYS A 79 -33.22 0.02 -17.88
C LYS A 79 -32.10 0.96 -17.50
N GLN A 80 -31.17 0.46 -16.71
CA GLN A 80 -29.97 1.19 -16.28
C GLN A 80 -28.82 0.19 -16.13
N ALA A 81 -27.58 0.61 -16.42
CA ALA A 81 -26.42 -0.21 -16.19
C ALA A 81 -26.24 -0.56 -14.69
N PRO A 82 -25.66 -1.70 -14.33
CA PRO A 82 -25.41 -2.05 -12.94
C PRO A 82 -24.45 -1.06 -12.27
N VAL A 83 -24.51 -0.99 -10.95
CA VAL A 83 -23.54 -0.20 -10.17
C VAL A 83 -22.18 -0.87 -10.25
N PRO A 84 -21.08 -0.14 -10.51
CA PRO A 84 -19.74 -0.70 -10.43
C PRO A 84 -19.48 -1.33 -9.06
N ALA A 85 -18.78 -2.46 -9.05
CA ALA A 85 -18.41 -3.14 -7.80
C ALA A 85 -17.50 -2.24 -6.96
N SER A 86 -17.74 -2.22 -5.65
CA SER A 86 -16.94 -1.49 -4.68
C SER A 86 -16.52 -2.43 -3.55
N PRO A 87 -15.28 -2.36 -3.05
CA PRO A 87 -14.82 -3.15 -1.90
C PRO A 87 -15.68 -2.96 -0.66
N ILE A 88 -16.18 -1.74 -0.47
CA ILE A 88 -17.07 -1.39 0.63
C ILE A 88 -18.38 -0.84 0.03
N PRO A 89 -19.48 -1.61 0.07
CA PRO A 89 -20.75 -1.17 -0.47
C PRO A 89 -21.20 0.18 0.12
N LYS A 90 -21.76 1.05 -0.73
CA LYS A 90 -22.24 2.39 -0.36
C LYS A 90 -21.15 3.35 0.17
N SER A 91 -19.89 3.02 -0.01
CA SER A 91 -18.76 3.90 0.28
C SER A 91 -18.31 4.64 -0.98
N PHE A 92 -17.76 5.84 -0.81
CA PHE A 92 -17.07 6.55 -1.88
C PHE A 92 -15.58 6.16 -1.99
N ALA A 93 -15.09 5.28 -1.11
CA ALA A 93 -13.71 4.85 -1.12
C ALA A 93 -13.42 3.90 -2.29
N THR A 94 -12.47 4.28 -3.12
CA THR A 94 -11.90 3.41 -4.15
C THR A 94 -10.87 2.45 -3.53
N PRO A 95 -10.51 1.33 -4.19
CA PRO A 95 -9.40 0.47 -3.74
C PRO A 95 -8.10 1.24 -3.51
N SER A 96 -7.79 2.24 -4.35
CA SER A 96 -6.57 3.03 -4.22
C SER A 96 -6.59 3.92 -2.97
N LEU A 97 -7.72 4.54 -2.62
CA LEU A 97 -7.84 5.31 -1.38
C LEU A 97 -7.71 4.42 -0.15
N LEU A 98 -8.36 3.24 -0.16
CA LEU A 98 -8.24 2.28 0.94
C LEU A 98 -6.79 1.79 1.11
N SER A 99 -6.12 1.44 0.02
CA SER A 99 -4.71 1.05 0.02
C SER A 99 -3.82 2.16 0.59
N GLN A 100 -4.03 3.41 0.18
CA GLN A 100 -3.28 4.55 0.70
C GLN A 100 -3.44 4.70 2.22
N ILE A 101 -4.67 4.60 2.74
CA ILE A 101 -4.94 4.71 4.19
C ILE A 101 -4.26 3.57 4.96
N ILE A 102 -4.37 2.34 4.46
CA ILE A 102 -3.76 1.14 5.06
C ILE A 102 -2.23 1.27 5.09
N THR A 103 -1.62 1.55 3.94
CA THR A 103 -0.16 1.69 3.80
C THR A 103 0.37 2.81 4.67
N SER A 104 -0.29 3.98 4.66
CA SER A 104 0.10 5.11 5.52
C SER A 104 0.07 4.74 6.99
N LYS A 105 -0.95 4.01 7.45
CA LYS A 105 -1.09 3.63 8.85
C LYS A 105 -0.11 2.55 9.28
N TYR A 106 -0.01 1.46 8.53
CA TYR A 106 0.68 0.25 8.98
C TYR A 106 2.13 0.16 8.49
N GLN A 107 2.43 0.67 7.31
CA GLN A 107 3.80 0.68 6.79
C GLN A 107 4.57 1.94 7.19
N TYR A 108 3.92 3.10 7.14
CA TYR A 108 4.58 4.39 7.41
C TYR A 108 4.30 4.92 8.82
N GLY A 109 3.54 4.20 9.65
CA GLY A 109 3.26 4.60 11.03
C GLY A 109 2.48 5.91 11.17
N LEU A 110 1.72 6.34 10.13
CA LEU A 110 0.94 7.57 10.14
C LEU A 110 -0.46 7.33 10.75
N PRO A 111 -0.74 7.77 11.98
CA PRO A 111 -2.01 7.52 12.64
C PRO A 111 -3.18 8.17 11.90
N LEU A 112 -4.39 7.63 12.04
CA LEU A 112 -5.58 8.12 11.35
C LEU A 112 -5.89 9.59 11.63
N TYR A 113 -5.61 10.11 12.84
CA TYR A 113 -5.83 11.53 13.15
C TYR A 113 -4.92 12.47 12.35
N ARG A 114 -3.68 12.03 12.01
CA ARG A 114 -2.80 12.79 11.12
C ARG A 114 -3.23 12.68 9.67
N GLN A 115 -3.72 11.52 9.25
CA GLN A 115 -4.30 11.35 7.92
C GLN A 115 -5.56 12.21 7.75
N GLU A 116 -6.42 12.32 8.79
CA GLU A 116 -7.56 13.23 8.80
C GLU A 116 -7.15 14.69 8.54
N ASN A 117 -6.08 15.14 9.21
CA ASN A 117 -5.55 16.49 8.98
C ASN A 117 -5.00 16.66 7.56
N LEU A 118 -4.27 15.68 7.07
CA LEU A 118 -3.75 15.67 5.68
C LEU A 118 -4.90 15.78 4.66
N PHE A 119 -5.98 15.01 4.82
CA PHE A 119 -7.15 15.10 3.94
C PHE A 119 -7.85 16.46 4.04
N LYS A 120 -7.89 17.09 5.22
CA LYS A 120 -8.42 18.46 5.39
C LYS A 120 -7.62 19.49 4.61
N GLU A 121 -6.29 19.37 4.53
CA GLU A 121 -5.44 20.25 3.71
C GLU A 121 -5.78 20.18 2.22
N TYR A 122 -6.25 19.02 1.75
CA TYR A 122 -6.80 18.84 0.39
C TYR A 122 -8.27 19.23 0.25
N GLY A 123 -8.89 19.81 1.28
CA GLY A 123 -10.31 20.19 1.28
C GLY A 123 -11.28 19.02 1.43
N ILE A 124 -10.82 17.84 1.87
CA ILE A 124 -11.64 16.63 1.99
C ILE A 124 -11.95 16.37 3.47
N PRO A 125 -13.22 16.48 3.90
CA PRO A 125 -13.65 16.23 5.28
C PRO A 125 -13.79 14.71 5.54
N LEU A 126 -12.68 13.98 5.57
CA LEU A 126 -12.65 12.54 5.83
C LEU A 126 -12.28 12.28 7.29
N SER A 127 -13.27 11.89 8.11
CA SER A 127 -13.05 11.67 9.54
C SER A 127 -12.25 10.40 9.85
N ARG A 128 -11.46 10.43 10.92
CA ARG A 128 -10.76 9.25 11.45
C ARG A 128 -11.70 8.10 11.77
N GLN A 129 -12.94 8.37 12.19
CA GLN A 129 -13.95 7.34 12.46
C GLN A 129 -14.37 6.61 11.18
N THR A 130 -14.58 7.34 10.08
CA THR A 130 -14.88 6.74 8.78
C THR A 130 -13.72 5.88 8.31
N MET A 131 -12.48 6.37 8.39
CA MET A 131 -11.30 5.60 8.03
C MET A 131 -11.15 4.34 8.89
N SER A 132 -11.37 4.44 10.21
CA SER A 132 -11.33 3.28 11.11
C SER A 132 -12.37 2.23 10.72
N SER A 133 -13.61 2.64 10.43
CA SER A 133 -14.67 1.73 9.95
C SER A 133 -14.29 1.04 8.64
N TRP A 134 -13.64 1.75 7.72
CA TRP A 134 -13.15 1.16 6.48
C TRP A 134 -12.02 0.15 6.70
N LEU A 135 -11.10 0.43 7.62
CA LEU A 135 -10.02 -0.50 7.98
C LEU A 135 -10.58 -1.82 8.52
N LEU A 136 -11.59 -1.78 9.40
CA LEU A 136 -12.24 -2.98 9.91
C LEU A 136 -12.88 -3.81 8.78
N LYS A 137 -13.61 -3.17 7.86
CA LYS A 137 -14.19 -3.84 6.70
C LYS A 137 -13.12 -4.41 5.75
N CYS A 138 -12.00 -3.71 5.58
CA CYS A 138 -10.88 -4.22 4.80
C CYS A 138 -10.23 -5.43 5.48
N ALA A 139 -10.14 -5.45 6.81
CA ALA A 139 -9.65 -6.61 7.56
C ALA A 139 -10.51 -7.85 7.31
N ASP A 140 -11.86 -7.70 7.34
CA ASP A 140 -12.78 -8.78 7.00
C ASP A 140 -12.60 -9.28 5.56
N LEU A 141 -12.45 -8.35 4.60
CA LEU A 141 -12.23 -8.69 3.19
C LEU A 141 -10.89 -9.42 2.95
N LEU A 142 -9.85 -9.06 3.70
CA LEU A 142 -8.51 -9.63 3.57
C LEU A 142 -8.32 -10.89 4.44
N LYS A 143 -9.29 -11.23 5.29
CA LYS A 143 -9.18 -12.40 6.18
C LYS A 143 -8.88 -13.72 5.43
N PRO A 144 -9.49 -14.05 4.29
CA PRO A 144 -9.13 -15.28 3.55
C PRO A 144 -7.65 -15.32 3.12
N LEU A 145 -7.08 -14.16 2.77
CA LEU A 145 -5.65 -14.04 2.45
C LEU A 145 -4.80 -14.27 3.70
N TYR A 146 -5.15 -13.65 4.83
CA TYR A 146 -4.48 -13.86 6.10
C TYR A 146 -4.50 -15.35 6.49
N ASP A 147 -5.66 -16.00 6.43
CA ASP A 147 -5.81 -17.42 6.75
C ASP A 147 -4.95 -18.30 5.84
N LYS A 148 -4.81 -17.94 4.55
CA LYS A 148 -3.94 -18.65 3.62
C LYS A 148 -2.45 -18.45 3.95
N LEU A 149 -2.04 -17.23 4.29
CA LEU A 149 -0.67 -16.94 4.72
C LEU A 149 -0.34 -17.68 6.02
N HIS A 150 -1.28 -17.75 6.97
CA HIS A 150 -1.11 -18.54 8.19
C HIS A 150 -0.92 -20.03 7.90
N GLN A 151 -1.73 -20.62 7.01
CA GLN A 151 -1.54 -22.02 6.60
C GLN A 151 -0.16 -22.26 5.98
N ILE A 152 0.34 -21.33 5.15
CA ILE A 152 1.68 -21.44 4.54
C ILE A 152 2.77 -21.30 5.60
N LEU A 153 2.60 -20.41 6.56
CA LEU A 153 3.52 -20.23 7.68
C LEU A 153 3.67 -21.54 8.49
N LEU A 154 2.56 -22.20 8.82
CA LEU A 154 2.57 -23.45 9.60
C LEU A 154 3.29 -24.62 8.89
N LEU A 155 3.49 -24.56 7.58
CA LEU A 155 4.21 -25.55 6.78
C LEU A 155 5.75 -25.35 6.81
N GLN A 156 6.23 -24.23 7.40
CA GLN A 156 7.68 -23.97 7.46
C GLN A 156 8.38 -24.91 8.44
N GLY A 157 9.63 -25.26 8.17
CA GLY A 157 10.43 -26.10 9.07
C GLY A 157 10.83 -25.39 10.36
N VAL A 158 11.00 -24.07 10.32
CA VAL A 158 11.32 -23.21 11.47
C VAL A 158 10.45 -21.96 11.40
N ILE A 159 9.82 -21.62 12.50
CA ILE A 159 9.06 -20.39 12.67
C ILE A 159 9.73 -19.53 13.75
N PRO A 160 10.36 -18.41 13.41
CA PRO A 160 10.73 -17.40 14.39
C PRO A 160 9.48 -16.76 15.00
N ALA A 161 9.48 -16.60 16.32
CA ALA A 161 8.42 -15.95 17.05
C ALA A 161 8.99 -15.03 18.14
N ASP A 162 8.35 -13.89 18.31
CA ASP A 162 8.69 -12.91 19.33
C ASP A 162 7.42 -12.21 19.79
N GLU A 163 7.44 -11.58 20.97
CA GLU A 163 6.35 -10.75 21.43
C GLU A 163 6.83 -9.41 21.96
N THR A 164 6.04 -8.38 21.70
CA THR A 164 6.28 -7.05 22.25
C THR A 164 5.09 -6.57 23.07
N THR A 165 5.38 -5.83 24.13
CA THR A 165 4.33 -5.24 24.96
C THR A 165 3.74 -4.01 24.30
N LEU A 166 2.42 -3.86 24.39
CA LEU A 166 1.71 -2.64 24.02
C LEU A 166 0.66 -2.26 25.07
N LYS A 167 0.38 -0.97 25.16
CA LYS A 167 -0.67 -0.44 26.03
C LYS A 167 -1.94 -0.19 25.21
N VAL A 168 -3.04 -0.81 25.60
CA VAL A 168 -4.36 -0.59 25.01
C VAL A 168 -5.20 0.22 25.99
N ILE A 169 -5.74 1.36 25.54
CA ILE A 169 -6.43 2.33 26.41
C ILE A 169 -7.73 1.73 26.99
N GLU A 170 -8.43 0.89 26.22
CA GLU A 170 -9.71 0.29 26.59
C GLU A 170 -9.58 -1.09 27.26
N SER A 171 -8.36 -1.57 27.47
CA SER A 171 -8.12 -2.84 28.17
C SER A 171 -7.92 -2.60 29.67
N ASP A 172 -8.55 -3.44 30.50
CA ASP A 172 -8.32 -3.47 31.95
C ASP A 172 -6.92 -3.98 32.32
N LYS A 173 -6.17 -4.51 31.34
CA LYS A 173 -4.82 -5.00 31.54
C LYS A 173 -3.79 -3.88 31.44
N THR A 174 -2.84 -3.87 32.35
CA THR A 174 -1.71 -2.92 32.36
C THR A 174 -0.81 -3.09 31.13
N LYS A 175 -0.71 -4.33 30.63
CA LYS A 175 0.08 -4.69 29.45
C LYS A 175 -0.69 -5.68 28.60
N CYS A 176 -0.79 -5.40 27.32
CA CYS A 176 -1.18 -6.34 26.28
C CYS A 176 0.04 -6.72 25.44
N TYR A 177 -0.09 -7.71 24.59
CA TYR A 177 1.02 -8.26 23.81
C TYR A 177 0.64 -8.37 22.34
N MET A 178 1.58 -8.01 21.50
CA MET A 178 1.53 -8.30 20.08
C MET A 178 2.56 -9.40 19.80
N TRP A 179 2.08 -10.56 19.47
CA TRP A 179 2.91 -11.66 19.01
C TRP A 179 3.21 -11.49 17.53
N LEU A 180 4.43 -11.84 17.15
CA LEU A 180 4.91 -11.82 15.80
C LEU A 180 5.39 -13.22 15.43
N TYR A 181 4.95 -13.72 14.28
CA TYR A 181 5.42 -14.98 13.73
C TYR A 181 5.86 -14.75 12.29
N CYS A 182 7.03 -15.24 11.91
CA CYS A 182 7.53 -15.00 10.57
C CYS A 182 8.17 -16.25 9.94
N THR A 183 8.34 -16.19 8.61
CA THR A 183 9.19 -17.11 7.89
C THR A 183 10.62 -16.59 7.97
N GLY A 184 11.58 -17.43 8.37
CA GLY A 184 13.00 -17.08 8.31
C GLY A 184 13.50 -17.07 6.86
N THR A 185 14.43 -16.16 6.54
CA THR A 185 15.11 -16.16 5.24
C THR A 185 16.01 -17.38 5.03
N ASP A 186 16.47 -17.98 6.12
CA ASP A 186 17.45 -19.06 6.14
C ASP A 186 16.91 -20.34 6.78
N SER A 187 15.59 -20.59 6.68
CA SER A 187 15.00 -21.82 7.25
C SER A 187 15.57 -23.06 6.55
N PRO A 188 16.34 -23.92 7.27
CA PRO A 188 16.85 -25.15 6.70
C PRO A 188 15.68 -26.07 6.33
N GLY A 189 15.58 -26.46 5.07
CA GLY A 189 14.63 -27.46 4.60
C GLY A 189 13.31 -26.91 4.07
N SER A 190 13.14 -25.61 3.87
CA SER A 190 12.01 -25.10 3.09
C SER A 190 12.24 -25.43 1.61
N ASN A 191 11.58 -26.46 1.11
CA ASN A 191 11.58 -26.79 -0.33
C ASN A 191 10.80 -25.75 -1.17
N HIS A 192 10.37 -24.65 -0.57
CA HIS A 192 9.59 -23.59 -1.19
C HIS A 192 10.42 -22.31 -1.34
N THR A 193 11.45 -22.39 -2.16
CA THR A 193 12.42 -21.30 -2.42
C THR A 193 11.84 -20.02 -3.03
N ASN A 194 10.54 -19.96 -3.31
CA ASN A 194 9.88 -18.81 -3.93
C ASN A 194 8.75 -18.17 -3.07
N ILE A 195 8.61 -18.55 -1.80
CA ILE A 195 7.62 -17.91 -0.93
C ILE A 195 8.23 -16.63 -0.37
N PRO A 196 7.62 -15.45 -0.62
CA PRO A 196 8.06 -14.20 0.00
C PRO A 196 7.97 -14.31 1.52
N ASN A 197 8.78 -13.55 2.24
CA ASN A 197 8.75 -13.53 3.70
C ASN A 197 7.34 -13.17 4.18
N ILE A 198 6.78 -14.06 5.00
CA ILE A 198 5.48 -13.86 5.65
C ILE A 198 5.76 -13.37 7.08
N VAL A 199 5.07 -12.31 7.48
CA VAL A 199 5.07 -11.82 8.85
C VAL A 199 3.62 -11.67 9.28
N LEU A 200 3.23 -12.39 10.33
CA LEU A 200 1.89 -12.35 10.88
C LEU A 200 1.92 -11.84 12.31
N TYR A 201 0.92 -11.04 12.65
CA TYR A 201 0.74 -10.46 13.98
C TYR A 201 -0.50 -11.05 14.63
N ASP A 202 -0.39 -11.34 15.93
CA ASP A 202 -1.49 -11.85 16.75
C ASP A 202 -1.56 -11.10 18.07
N PHE A 203 -2.71 -10.47 18.33
CA PHE A 203 -2.92 -9.65 19.52
C PHE A 203 -3.54 -10.43 20.65
N HIS A 204 -2.97 -10.31 21.85
CA HIS A 204 -3.50 -10.90 23.08
C HIS A 204 -3.36 -9.96 24.27
N GLU A 205 -4.29 -10.06 25.20
CA GLU A 205 -4.22 -9.37 26.50
C GLU A 205 -3.34 -10.12 27.53
N SER A 206 -2.69 -11.19 27.13
CA SER A 206 -1.88 -12.06 27.98
C SER A 206 -0.64 -12.55 27.25
N ARG A 207 0.45 -12.78 28.01
CA ARG A 207 1.69 -13.47 27.57
C ARG A 207 1.61 -14.99 27.75
N ALA A 208 0.43 -15.54 28.04
CA ALA A 208 0.30 -16.97 28.32
C ALA A 208 0.76 -17.80 27.11
N SER A 209 1.50 -18.87 27.36
CA SER A 209 1.96 -19.82 26.32
C SER A 209 0.81 -20.39 25.46
N GLN A 210 -0.40 -20.42 26.03
CA GLN A 210 -1.60 -20.87 25.31
C GLN A 210 -1.89 -20.03 24.07
N CYS A 211 -1.52 -18.74 24.04
CA CYS A 211 -1.66 -17.88 22.86
C CYS A 211 -0.85 -18.43 21.70
N ALA A 212 0.44 -18.67 21.93
CA ALA A 212 1.32 -19.24 20.92
C ALA A 212 0.91 -20.68 20.53
N ILE A 213 0.52 -21.51 21.49
CA ILE A 213 0.04 -22.88 21.24
C ILE A 213 -1.19 -22.87 20.31
N ASN A 214 -2.11 -21.95 20.52
CA ASN A 214 -3.31 -21.83 19.69
C ASN A 214 -2.98 -21.36 18.27
N PHE A 215 -2.11 -20.36 18.14
CA PHE A 215 -1.68 -19.85 16.84
C PHE A 215 -0.92 -20.88 16.02
N LEU A 216 0.00 -21.62 16.68
CA LEU A 216 0.85 -22.61 16.03
C LEU A 216 0.24 -24.01 15.94
N ARG A 217 -1.05 -24.14 16.21
CA ARG A 217 -1.75 -25.42 16.12
C ARG A 217 -1.62 -26.05 14.74
N GLY A 218 -1.05 -27.25 14.67
CA GLY A 218 -0.79 -27.96 13.41
C GLY A 218 0.61 -27.77 12.85
N HIS A 219 1.44 -26.91 13.45
CA HIS A 219 2.86 -26.84 13.14
C HIS A 219 3.61 -28.05 13.72
N SER A 220 4.53 -28.62 12.95
CA SER A 220 5.33 -29.79 13.34
C SER A 220 6.85 -29.55 13.28
N GLY A 221 7.28 -28.30 13.03
CA GLY A 221 8.67 -27.90 12.94
C GLY A 221 9.24 -27.34 14.25
N TYR A 222 10.27 -26.55 14.12
CA TYR A 222 10.94 -25.86 15.24
C TYR A 222 10.39 -24.46 15.43
N LEU A 223 10.27 -24.05 16.69
CA LEU A 223 9.95 -22.68 17.07
C LEU A 223 11.24 -22.02 17.57
N GLN A 224 11.62 -20.92 16.93
CA GLN A 224 12.75 -20.11 17.35
C GLN A 224 12.23 -18.90 18.15
N VAL A 225 12.62 -18.80 19.41
CA VAL A 225 12.26 -17.70 20.32
C VAL A 225 13.52 -17.14 20.97
N ASP A 226 13.42 -15.92 21.47
CA ASP A 226 14.44 -15.37 22.37
C ASP A 226 14.40 -16.14 23.69
N GLY A 227 15.58 -16.51 24.21
CA GLY A 227 15.74 -17.34 25.40
C GLY A 227 15.45 -16.60 26.72
#